data_27ec72746ae8c7bab6da835cbcfd209b
#
_entry.id   27ec72746ae8c7bab6da835cbcfd209b
#
_cell.length_a   1.000
_cell.length_b   1.000
_cell.length_c   1.000
_cell.angle_alpha   90.00
_cell.angle_beta   90.00
_cell.angle_gamma   90.00
#
_symmetry.space_group_name_H-M   'P 1'
#
loop_
_entity.id
_entity.type
_entity.pdbx_description
1 polymer ?
#
loop_
_entity_poly.entity_id
_entity_poly.type
_entity_poly.pdbx_seq_one_letter_code
_entity_poly.pdbx_strand_id
1 'polypeptide(L)'
;MKKLMLIAMLAVVVIISLGCISAPEKKPQGITTLRVGYQPSTHQIAEMVATAKGFWAEDLKPFGVVEIKEYEFPSGPPEMQAMLAGDLDIAYVGTAPPISAISQGLDAKIVAAVNINGSDLVFKNGLVYNGPKSLEGKSIGTFPPGSIQDIVLKKWLQDNDVDISKIKILPMGPGDAVTAISAGKVDGVFLPHPSPAIIELEGKGESVVASGQMWPYHACCSLVVSGKLMKEQPDLVEQLIKTHIRATDYVNANPEEAARIYANKTGQDLKTVEYSIKTWDGRWVSNPHIQIPSTVEYAKIDYQMNYTQKELTEEDLFDTSFYDKVKA
;
A
#
# COMPACT_ATOMS: atom_id res chain seq x y z
N MET A 1 -87.53 -35.89 -36.23
CA MET A 1 -87.62 -34.51 -35.79
C MET A 1 -86.39 -34.25 -34.94
N LYS A 2 -85.71 -33.18 -35.09
CA LYS A 2 -84.53 -32.57 -34.52
C LYS A 2 -83.24 -32.69 -35.35
N LYS A 3 -82.99 -31.63 -36.06
CA LYS A 3 -81.80 -31.39 -36.87
C LYS A 3 -80.59 -31.16 -35.96
N LEU A 4 -79.49 -31.88 -36.17
CA LEU A 4 -78.24 -31.67 -35.56
C LEU A 4 -77.43 -30.74 -36.46
N MET A 5 -77.17 -29.55 -35.99
CA MET A 5 -76.26 -28.56 -36.65
C MET A 5 -74.80 -28.82 -36.22
N LEU A 6 -74.01 -29.21 -37.20
CA LEU A 6 -72.56 -29.39 -37.02
C LEU A 6 -71.85 -28.00 -37.21
N ILE A 7 -71.32 -27.45 -36.17
CA ILE A 7 -70.51 -26.24 -36.26
C ILE A 7 -69.01 -26.67 -36.34
N ALA A 8 -68.45 -26.47 -37.51
CA ALA A 8 -67.02 -26.66 -37.70
C ALA A 8 -66.24 -25.46 -37.10
N MET A 9 -65.50 -25.72 -36.07
CA MET A 9 -64.60 -24.70 -35.42
C MET A 9 -63.25 -24.77 -36.09
N LEU A 10 -62.89 -23.74 -36.87
CA LEU A 10 -61.58 -23.55 -37.51
C LEU A 10 -60.63 -23.01 -36.44
N ALA A 11 -59.74 -23.85 -35.97
CA ALA A 11 -58.63 -23.39 -35.04
C ALA A 11 -57.52 -22.76 -35.87
N VAL A 12 -57.38 -21.44 -35.79
CA VAL A 12 -56.26 -20.73 -36.34
C VAL A 12 -55.12 -20.78 -35.28
N VAL A 13 -54.12 -21.59 -35.57
CA VAL A 13 -52.86 -21.63 -34.75
C VAL A 13 -51.99 -20.45 -35.15
N VAL A 14 -52.01 -19.40 -34.34
CA VAL A 14 -51.04 -18.28 -34.43
C VAL A 14 -49.76 -18.71 -33.75
N ILE A 15 -48.75 -19.08 -34.53
CA ILE A 15 -47.38 -19.30 -34.03
C ILE A 15 -46.76 -17.92 -33.73
N ILE A 16 -46.83 -17.52 -32.44
CA ILE A 16 -46.07 -16.36 -31.94
C ILE A 16 -44.62 -16.84 -31.78
N SER A 17 -43.78 -16.51 -32.78
CA SER A 17 -42.32 -16.61 -32.62
C SER A 17 -41.88 -15.57 -31.59
N LEU A 18 -41.71 -15.99 -30.31
CA LEU A 18 -40.99 -15.19 -29.32
C LEU A 18 -39.52 -15.13 -29.77
N GLY A 19 -39.18 -14.09 -30.52
CA GLY A 19 -37.80 -13.66 -30.66
C GLY A 19 -37.30 -13.26 -29.27
N CYS A 20 -36.37 -14.03 -28.70
CA CYS A 20 -35.58 -13.60 -27.54
C CYS A 20 -34.86 -12.32 -27.93
N ILE A 21 -35.45 -11.16 -27.64
CA ILE A 21 -34.74 -9.90 -27.59
C ILE A 21 -33.88 -9.99 -26.31
N SER A 22 -32.63 -10.40 -26.46
CA SER A 22 -31.64 -10.27 -25.40
C SER A 22 -31.60 -8.78 -25.05
N ALA A 23 -32.04 -8.43 -23.83
CA ALA A 23 -31.86 -7.09 -23.31
C ALA A 23 -30.38 -6.80 -23.41
N PRO A 24 -29.96 -5.58 -23.86
CA PRO A 24 -28.54 -5.22 -23.85
C PRO A 24 -28.03 -5.39 -22.42
N GLU A 25 -27.02 -6.26 -22.26
CA GLU A 25 -26.30 -6.33 -20.99
C GLU A 25 -25.89 -4.91 -20.64
N LYS A 26 -26.43 -4.37 -19.55
CA LYS A 26 -25.97 -3.12 -19.00
C LYS A 26 -24.51 -3.37 -18.65
N LYS A 27 -23.56 -2.77 -19.42
CA LYS A 27 -22.17 -2.68 -18.97
C LYS A 27 -22.21 -2.18 -17.53
N PRO A 28 -21.44 -2.78 -16.63
CA PRO A 28 -21.34 -2.30 -15.25
C PRO A 28 -21.11 -0.79 -15.31
N GLN A 29 -21.92 -0.04 -14.57
CA GLN A 29 -21.74 1.40 -14.51
C GLN A 29 -20.41 1.61 -13.77
N GLY A 30 -19.40 2.16 -14.47
CA GLY A 30 -18.08 2.40 -13.91
C GLY A 30 -18.15 3.26 -12.63
N ILE A 31 -17.12 3.18 -11.80
CA ILE A 31 -17.03 4.08 -10.63
C ILE A 31 -16.93 5.52 -11.11
N THR A 32 -17.59 6.43 -10.41
CA THR A 32 -17.48 7.89 -10.65
C THR A 32 -16.53 8.54 -9.64
N THR A 33 -16.31 7.90 -8.51
CA THR A 33 -15.38 8.32 -7.46
C THR A 33 -14.35 7.23 -7.24
N LEU A 34 -13.05 7.56 -7.34
CA LEU A 34 -11.96 6.68 -6.94
C LEU A 34 -11.59 6.98 -5.48
N ARG A 35 -11.63 5.95 -4.64
CA ARG A 35 -11.30 6.04 -3.21
C ARG A 35 -9.89 5.50 -2.97
N VAL A 36 -8.98 6.40 -2.61
CA VAL A 36 -7.55 6.14 -2.47
C VAL A 36 -7.15 6.17 -1.00
N GLY A 37 -6.63 5.06 -0.47
CA GLY A 37 -5.96 5.02 0.82
C GLY A 37 -4.49 5.38 0.67
N TYR A 38 -3.94 6.09 1.67
CA TYR A 38 -2.51 6.38 1.72
C TYR A 38 -2.04 6.72 3.15
N GLN A 39 -0.72 6.70 3.35
CA GLN A 39 -0.06 7.11 4.60
C GLN A 39 0.84 8.33 4.33
N PRO A 40 0.87 9.33 5.24
CA PRO A 40 1.65 10.55 5.05
C PRO A 40 3.15 10.30 5.29
N SER A 41 3.80 9.60 4.37
CA SER A 41 5.23 9.32 4.38
C SER A 41 5.87 9.67 3.03
N THR A 42 7.18 9.96 3.02
CA THR A 42 7.91 10.21 1.78
C THR A 42 7.94 8.99 0.86
N HIS A 43 7.64 7.81 1.39
CA HIS A 43 7.51 6.57 0.61
C HIS A 43 6.41 6.64 -0.44
N GLN A 44 5.29 7.30 -0.11
CA GLN A 44 4.07 7.33 -0.93
C GLN A 44 3.87 8.66 -1.67
N ILE A 45 4.93 9.44 -1.81
CA ILE A 45 4.88 10.77 -2.41
C ILE A 45 4.37 10.77 -3.86
N ALA A 46 4.49 9.65 -4.58
CA ALA A 46 3.97 9.50 -5.94
C ALA A 46 2.43 9.64 -5.99
N GLU A 47 1.71 9.15 -4.97
CA GLU A 47 0.28 9.36 -4.82
C GLU A 47 -0.05 10.86 -4.67
N MET A 48 0.66 11.54 -3.75
CA MET A 48 0.45 12.96 -3.48
C MET A 48 0.75 13.83 -4.70
N VAL A 49 1.79 13.45 -5.47
CA VAL A 49 2.14 14.11 -6.74
C VAL A 49 1.06 13.87 -7.78
N ALA A 50 0.54 12.65 -7.93
CA ALA A 50 -0.52 12.33 -8.88
C ALA A 50 -1.77 13.16 -8.60
N THR A 51 -2.11 13.37 -7.34
CA THR A 51 -3.23 14.23 -6.93
C THR A 51 -2.91 15.72 -7.17
N ALA A 52 -1.80 16.21 -6.65
CA ALA A 52 -1.45 17.64 -6.71
C ALA A 52 -1.22 18.16 -8.13
N LYS A 53 -0.68 17.29 -9.01
CA LYS A 53 -0.46 17.62 -10.44
C LYS A 53 -1.70 17.36 -11.30
N GLY A 54 -2.79 16.85 -10.71
CA GLY A 54 -4.02 16.52 -11.42
C GLY A 54 -3.91 15.30 -12.36
N PHE A 55 -2.88 14.46 -12.22
CA PHE A 55 -2.70 13.29 -13.10
C PHE A 55 -3.86 12.32 -12.98
N TRP A 56 -4.35 12.04 -11.75
CA TRP A 56 -5.55 11.23 -11.55
C TRP A 56 -6.76 11.77 -12.29
N ALA A 57 -7.04 13.07 -12.13
CA ALA A 57 -8.21 13.69 -12.72
C ALA A 57 -8.13 13.74 -14.26
N GLU A 58 -6.95 13.99 -14.81
CA GLU A 58 -6.71 14.01 -16.26
C GLU A 58 -6.86 12.61 -16.86
N ASP A 59 -6.12 11.66 -16.32
CA ASP A 59 -5.93 10.32 -16.91
C ASP A 59 -7.16 9.42 -16.72
N LEU A 60 -7.94 9.61 -15.62
CA LEU A 60 -9.08 8.74 -15.30
C LEU A 60 -10.44 9.30 -15.78
N LYS A 61 -10.50 10.57 -16.18
CA LYS A 61 -11.71 11.18 -16.72
C LYS A 61 -12.32 10.40 -17.91
N PRO A 62 -11.52 9.87 -18.88
CA PRO A 62 -12.06 9.07 -19.98
C PRO A 62 -12.76 7.77 -19.54
N PHE A 63 -12.48 7.30 -18.32
CA PHE A 63 -13.09 6.09 -17.72
C PHE A 63 -14.32 6.40 -16.86
N GLY A 64 -14.74 7.69 -16.80
CA GLY A 64 -15.91 8.12 -16.05
C GLY A 64 -15.65 8.52 -14.60
N VAL A 65 -14.39 8.49 -14.15
CA VAL A 65 -14.01 8.96 -12.81
C VAL A 65 -14.00 10.49 -12.82
N VAL A 66 -14.81 11.10 -11.96
CA VAL A 66 -14.96 12.56 -11.85
C VAL A 66 -14.49 13.12 -10.51
N GLU A 67 -14.28 12.23 -9.53
CA GLU A 67 -13.82 12.59 -8.19
C GLU A 67 -12.73 11.63 -7.73
N ILE A 68 -11.67 12.17 -7.12
CA ILE A 68 -10.65 11.43 -6.40
C ILE A 68 -10.83 11.76 -4.92
N LYS A 69 -11.10 10.73 -4.12
CA LYS A 69 -11.30 10.88 -2.69
C LYS A 69 -10.19 10.17 -1.93
N GLU A 70 -9.36 10.96 -1.28
CA GLU A 70 -8.21 10.50 -0.54
C GLU A 70 -8.55 10.27 0.93
N TYR A 71 -8.01 9.18 1.49
CA TYR A 71 -8.16 8.81 2.90
C TYR A 71 -6.79 8.58 3.50
N GLU A 72 -6.45 9.36 4.51
CA GLU A 72 -5.18 9.27 5.22
C GLU A 72 -5.27 8.28 6.38
N PHE A 73 -4.25 7.43 6.52
CA PHE A 73 -4.13 6.45 7.58
C PHE A 73 -2.79 6.58 8.32
N PRO A 74 -2.76 6.36 9.65
CA PRO A 74 -1.52 6.44 10.42
C PRO A 74 -0.58 5.24 10.18
N SER A 75 -1.10 4.13 9.64
CA SER A 75 -0.33 2.90 9.34
C SER A 75 -1.14 1.95 8.46
N GLY A 76 -0.48 0.92 7.92
CA GLY A 76 -1.10 -0.02 6.97
C GLY A 76 -2.23 -0.89 7.53
N PRO A 77 -2.16 -1.46 8.76
CA PRO A 77 -3.23 -2.32 9.26
C PRO A 77 -4.62 -1.66 9.28
N PRO A 78 -4.84 -0.44 9.80
CA PRO A 78 -6.15 0.21 9.73
C PRO A 78 -6.57 0.57 8.29
N GLU A 79 -5.63 0.86 7.41
CA GLU A 79 -5.91 1.10 5.99
C GLU A 79 -6.45 -0.17 5.31
N MET A 80 -5.85 -1.32 5.57
CA MET A 80 -6.34 -2.60 5.03
C MET A 80 -7.67 -3.02 5.64
N GLN A 81 -7.97 -2.67 6.89
CA GLN A 81 -9.31 -2.87 7.45
C GLN A 81 -10.37 -2.04 6.70
N ALA A 82 -10.07 -0.79 6.35
CA ALA A 82 -10.96 0.03 5.54
C ALA A 82 -11.16 -0.58 4.13
N MET A 83 -10.10 -1.12 3.52
CA MET A 83 -10.21 -1.80 2.23
C MET A 83 -11.04 -3.09 2.33
N LEU A 84 -10.86 -3.88 3.38
CA LEU A 84 -11.65 -5.09 3.65
C LEU A 84 -13.13 -4.75 3.86
N ALA A 85 -13.44 -3.61 4.48
CA ALA A 85 -14.81 -3.09 4.62
C ALA A 85 -15.41 -2.58 3.28
N GLY A 86 -14.60 -2.46 2.23
CA GLY A 86 -15.04 -1.94 0.92
C GLY A 86 -15.04 -0.42 0.83
N ASP A 87 -14.34 0.27 1.73
CA ASP A 87 -14.27 1.74 1.76
C ASP A 87 -13.19 2.30 0.84
N LEU A 88 -12.26 1.47 0.35
CA LEU A 88 -11.19 1.84 -0.57
C LEU A 88 -11.26 1.03 -1.87
N ASP A 89 -10.94 1.68 -2.99
CA ASP A 89 -10.77 1.03 -4.30
C ASP A 89 -9.31 0.67 -4.56
N ILE A 90 -8.39 1.56 -4.14
CA ILE A 90 -6.94 1.35 -4.20
C ILE A 90 -6.29 1.83 -2.90
N ALA A 91 -5.11 1.31 -2.61
CA ALA A 91 -4.32 1.71 -1.45
C ALA A 91 -2.82 1.79 -1.78
N TYR A 92 -2.20 2.88 -1.34
CA TYR A 92 -0.75 3.04 -1.27
C TYR A 92 -0.30 2.65 0.13
N VAL A 93 0.08 1.42 0.33
CA VAL A 93 0.25 0.83 1.67
C VAL A 93 1.56 0.08 1.80
N GLY A 94 2.06 -0.08 3.01
CA GLY A 94 3.16 -1.00 3.29
C GLY A 94 2.84 -2.41 2.76
N THR A 95 3.81 -3.08 2.15
CA THR A 95 3.58 -4.36 1.43
C THR A 95 3.14 -5.51 2.34
N ALA A 96 3.47 -5.49 3.65
CA ALA A 96 3.09 -6.56 4.59
C ALA A 96 1.61 -6.51 5.04
N PRO A 97 1.00 -5.37 5.40
CA PRO A 97 -0.41 -5.33 5.80
C PRO A 97 -1.40 -5.97 4.84
N PRO A 98 -1.27 -5.87 3.49
CA PRO A 98 -2.09 -6.61 2.54
C PRO A 98 -2.04 -8.12 2.71
N ILE A 99 -0.88 -8.69 3.08
CA ILE A 99 -0.70 -10.14 3.30
C ILE A 99 -1.68 -10.62 4.38
N SER A 100 -1.69 -9.94 5.53
CA SER A 100 -2.60 -10.26 6.61
C SER A 100 -4.07 -10.10 6.21
N ALA A 101 -4.42 -9.01 5.52
CA ALA A 101 -5.80 -8.75 5.08
C ALA A 101 -6.28 -9.76 4.03
N ILE A 102 -5.45 -10.13 3.06
CA ILE A 102 -5.77 -11.16 2.05
C ILE A 102 -5.96 -12.53 2.72
N SER A 103 -5.13 -12.86 3.73
CA SER A 103 -5.31 -14.10 4.49
C SER A 103 -6.65 -14.15 5.26
N GLN A 104 -7.22 -12.99 5.57
CA GLN A 104 -8.53 -12.81 6.22
C GLN A 104 -9.70 -12.70 5.24
N GLY A 105 -9.43 -12.80 3.93
CA GLY A 105 -10.47 -12.82 2.89
C GLY A 105 -10.62 -11.51 2.12
N LEU A 106 -9.70 -10.55 2.24
CA LEU A 106 -9.67 -9.40 1.36
C LEU A 106 -9.43 -9.87 -0.08
N ASP A 107 -10.37 -9.57 -0.97
CA ASP A 107 -10.22 -9.75 -2.41
C ASP A 107 -9.50 -8.50 -2.97
N ALA A 108 -8.18 -8.58 -3.05
CA ALA A 108 -7.32 -7.54 -3.59
C ALA A 108 -5.98 -8.12 -4.05
N LYS A 109 -5.24 -7.39 -4.88
CA LYS A 109 -3.90 -7.76 -5.35
C LYS A 109 -2.95 -6.57 -5.33
N ILE A 110 -1.67 -6.85 -5.12
CA ILE A 110 -0.57 -5.93 -5.39
C ILE A 110 -0.36 -5.90 -6.90
N VAL A 111 -0.47 -4.72 -7.51
CA VAL A 111 -0.38 -4.55 -8.97
C VAL A 111 0.82 -3.71 -9.41
N ALA A 112 1.40 -2.93 -8.49
CA ALA A 112 2.61 -2.16 -8.74
C ALA A 112 3.42 -1.97 -7.45
N ALA A 113 4.72 -1.73 -7.60
CA ALA A 113 5.56 -1.26 -6.50
C ALA A 113 5.35 0.24 -6.26
N VAL A 114 5.66 0.72 -5.07
CA VAL A 114 5.68 2.16 -4.73
C VAL A 114 7.07 2.58 -4.28
N ASN A 115 7.67 1.87 -3.34
CA ASN A 115 9.06 2.08 -2.95
C ASN A 115 9.70 0.82 -2.34
N ILE A 116 11.02 0.84 -2.26
CA ILE A 116 11.86 -0.13 -1.54
C ILE A 116 12.66 0.59 -0.48
N ASN A 117 13.04 -0.11 0.62
CA ASN A 117 13.83 0.42 1.75
C ASN A 117 13.18 1.67 2.39
N GLY A 118 13.96 2.57 2.96
CA GLY A 118 13.55 3.92 3.36
C GLY A 118 13.11 4.07 4.82
N SER A 119 13.49 3.14 5.69
CA SER A 119 13.28 3.26 7.14
C SER A 119 14.62 3.23 7.87
N ASP A 120 14.73 3.91 9.01
CA ASP A 120 15.94 3.91 9.81
C ASP A 120 15.67 3.51 11.27
N LEU A 121 16.63 2.78 11.81
CA LEU A 121 16.80 2.62 13.25
C LEU A 121 17.52 3.86 13.79
N VAL A 122 16.81 4.62 14.60
CA VAL A 122 17.32 5.84 15.25
C VAL A 122 17.51 5.58 16.74
N PHE A 123 18.68 5.87 17.26
CA PHE A 123 18.93 5.86 18.71
C PHE A 123 18.86 7.27 19.27
N LYS A 124 18.30 7.41 20.49
CA LYS A 124 18.33 8.68 21.22
C LYS A 124 19.79 9.09 21.51
N ASN A 125 20.03 10.37 21.59
CA ASN A 125 21.35 10.91 21.91
C ASN A 125 21.94 10.30 23.20
N GLY A 126 23.24 10.05 23.16
CA GLY A 126 24.00 9.47 24.29
C GLY A 126 23.96 7.93 24.34
N LEU A 127 23.27 7.26 23.44
CA LEU A 127 23.39 5.81 23.27
C LEU A 127 24.36 5.50 22.12
N VAL A 128 25.17 4.47 22.33
CA VAL A 128 26.10 3.98 21.31
C VAL A 128 25.58 2.70 20.71
N TYR A 129 25.50 2.67 19.38
CA TYR A 129 25.20 1.47 18.63
C TYR A 129 26.48 0.68 18.36
N ASN A 130 26.53 -0.57 18.86
CA ASN A 130 27.65 -1.51 18.68
C ASN A 130 27.16 -2.83 18.05
N GLY A 131 26.37 -2.72 16.98
CA GLY A 131 25.79 -3.87 16.30
C GLY A 131 24.42 -4.29 16.88
N PRO A 132 23.74 -5.27 16.23
CA PRO A 132 22.37 -5.67 16.56
C PRO A 132 22.16 -6.08 18.02
N LYS A 133 23.12 -6.77 18.62
CA LYS A 133 23.06 -7.21 20.03
C LYS A 133 23.00 -6.08 21.04
N SER A 134 23.42 -4.86 20.65
CA SER A 134 23.28 -3.69 21.53
C SER A 134 21.83 -3.24 21.78
N LEU A 135 20.86 -3.82 21.07
CA LEU A 135 19.43 -3.59 21.30
C LEU A 135 18.88 -4.40 22.49
N GLU A 136 19.56 -5.46 22.94
CA GLU A 136 19.14 -6.22 24.13
C GLU A 136 19.07 -5.30 25.37
N GLY A 137 17.99 -5.41 26.11
CA GLY A 137 17.69 -4.55 27.26
C GLY A 137 17.14 -3.16 26.92
N LYS A 138 16.95 -2.83 25.64
CA LYS A 138 16.47 -1.53 25.18
C LYS A 138 14.96 -1.55 24.85
N SER A 139 14.38 -0.33 24.84
CA SER A 139 13.02 -0.07 24.39
C SER A 139 13.06 0.56 22.99
N ILE A 140 12.41 -0.09 22.02
CA ILE A 140 12.36 0.35 20.62
C ILE A 140 10.91 0.58 20.19
N GLY A 141 10.60 1.82 19.82
CA GLY A 141 9.31 2.17 19.22
C GLY A 141 9.29 1.83 17.74
N THR A 142 8.23 1.19 17.25
CA THR A 142 8.05 0.90 15.83
C THR A 142 6.57 0.74 15.48
N PHE A 143 6.24 0.58 14.22
CA PHE A 143 4.87 0.38 13.78
C PHE A 143 4.28 -0.91 14.36
N PRO A 144 2.92 -1.03 14.38
CA PRO A 144 2.23 -2.20 14.92
C PRO A 144 2.67 -3.53 14.30
N PRO A 145 2.47 -4.66 15.00
CA PRO A 145 2.69 -6.00 14.46
C PRO A 145 2.05 -6.20 13.09
N GLY A 146 2.76 -6.88 12.19
CA GLY A 146 2.33 -7.07 10.80
C GLY A 146 2.54 -5.86 9.87
N SER A 147 3.23 -4.82 10.34
CA SER A 147 3.75 -3.74 9.48
C SER A 147 5.12 -4.10 8.91
N ILE A 148 5.54 -3.40 7.85
CA ILE A 148 6.89 -3.58 7.27
C ILE A 148 7.98 -3.40 8.33
N GLN A 149 7.88 -2.33 9.13
CA GLN A 149 8.89 -2.03 10.14
C GLN A 149 8.97 -3.12 11.22
N ASP A 150 7.84 -3.65 11.64
CA ASP A 150 7.80 -4.77 12.60
C ASP A 150 8.50 -6.02 12.04
N ILE A 151 8.19 -6.41 10.81
CA ILE A 151 8.74 -7.61 10.17
C ILE A 151 10.24 -7.45 9.88
N VAL A 152 10.64 -6.33 9.27
CA VAL A 152 12.04 -6.08 8.91
C VAL A 152 12.92 -6.03 10.16
N LEU A 153 12.48 -5.33 11.21
CA LEU A 153 13.21 -5.27 12.48
C LEU A 153 13.37 -6.66 13.10
N LYS A 154 12.29 -7.42 13.23
CA LYS A 154 12.31 -8.74 13.85
C LYS A 154 13.14 -9.74 13.07
N LYS A 155 12.98 -9.77 11.73
CA LYS A 155 13.81 -10.61 10.87
C LYS A 155 15.28 -10.28 11.02
N TRP A 156 15.64 -9.01 10.95
CA TRP A 156 17.03 -8.57 11.10
C TRP A 156 17.62 -8.94 12.46
N LEU A 157 16.85 -8.82 13.54
CA LEU A 157 17.28 -9.26 14.86
C LEU A 157 17.50 -10.77 14.91
N GLN A 158 16.60 -11.57 14.34
CA GLN A 158 16.73 -13.04 14.25
C GLN A 158 17.95 -13.44 13.43
N ASP A 159 18.16 -12.83 12.26
CA ASP A 159 19.29 -13.12 11.37
C ASP A 159 20.65 -12.81 12.03
N ASN A 160 20.67 -12.00 13.08
CA ASN A 160 21.85 -11.63 13.86
C ASN A 160 21.94 -12.30 15.25
N ASP A 161 21.16 -13.37 15.47
CA ASP A 161 21.14 -14.12 16.73
C ASP A 161 20.87 -13.23 17.96
N VAL A 162 19.99 -12.24 17.83
CA VAL A 162 19.57 -11.36 18.93
C VAL A 162 18.33 -11.97 19.61
N ASP A 163 18.37 -12.04 20.92
CA ASP A 163 17.22 -12.49 21.72
C ASP A 163 16.14 -11.38 21.79
N ILE A 164 15.16 -11.46 20.89
CA ILE A 164 14.07 -10.49 20.80
C ILE A 164 13.30 -10.35 22.13
N SER A 165 13.22 -11.41 22.93
CA SER A 165 12.52 -11.38 24.23
C SER A 165 13.16 -10.42 25.24
N LYS A 166 14.41 -10.04 25.01
CA LYS A 166 15.13 -9.05 25.80
C LYS A 166 14.93 -7.60 25.33
N ILE A 167 14.24 -7.40 24.21
CA ILE A 167 13.99 -6.06 23.65
C ILE A 167 12.53 -5.70 23.91
N LYS A 168 12.29 -4.52 24.48
CA LYS A 168 10.93 -4.01 24.64
C LYS A 168 10.49 -3.32 23.35
N ILE A 169 9.90 -4.07 22.42
CA ILE A 169 9.32 -3.51 21.18
C ILE A 169 7.95 -2.91 21.53
N LEU A 170 7.76 -1.64 21.20
CA LEU A 170 6.57 -0.86 21.55
C LEU A 170 5.86 -0.42 20.26
N PRO A 171 4.64 -0.94 19.97
CA PRO A 171 3.88 -0.52 18.82
C PRO A 171 3.36 0.91 19.00
N MET A 172 3.67 1.80 18.04
CA MET A 172 3.20 3.19 18.04
C MET A 172 3.22 3.77 16.63
N GLY A 173 2.37 4.77 16.40
CA GLY A 173 2.39 5.54 15.16
C GLY A 173 3.62 6.46 15.07
N PRO A 174 3.89 7.04 13.87
CA PRO A 174 5.10 7.82 13.65
C PRO A 174 5.18 9.06 14.56
N GLY A 175 4.09 9.80 14.74
CA GLY A 175 4.05 10.98 15.62
C GLY A 175 4.30 10.65 17.08
N ASP A 176 3.69 9.57 17.59
CA ASP A 176 3.89 9.10 18.96
C ASP A 176 5.33 8.63 19.18
N ALA A 177 5.91 7.94 18.19
CA ALA A 177 7.27 7.43 18.27
C ALA A 177 8.31 8.58 18.27
N VAL A 178 8.14 9.60 17.42
CA VAL A 178 8.97 10.82 17.42
C VAL A 178 8.86 11.53 18.78
N THR A 179 7.66 11.67 19.31
CA THR A 179 7.44 12.27 20.64
C THR A 179 8.09 11.44 21.74
N ALA A 180 7.96 10.12 21.72
CA ALA A 180 8.50 9.23 22.73
C ALA A 180 10.04 9.26 22.78
N ILE A 181 10.72 9.22 21.64
CA ILE A 181 12.18 9.30 21.60
C ILE A 181 12.67 10.70 22.00
N SER A 182 12.02 11.76 21.53
CA SER A 182 12.35 13.15 21.89
C SER A 182 12.21 13.41 23.39
N ALA A 183 11.25 12.76 24.05
CA ALA A 183 11.05 12.81 25.50
C ALA A 183 11.93 11.80 26.28
N GLY A 184 12.79 11.01 25.59
CA GLY A 184 13.63 9.99 26.22
C GLY A 184 12.86 8.80 26.80
N LYS A 185 11.61 8.57 26.40
CA LYS A 185 10.73 7.49 26.90
C LYS A 185 11.04 6.14 26.26
N VAL A 186 11.70 6.14 25.10
CA VAL A 186 12.25 4.98 24.43
C VAL A 186 13.73 5.21 24.13
N ASP A 187 14.47 4.09 23.95
CA ASP A 187 15.90 4.15 23.68
C ASP A 187 16.19 4.35 22.20
N GLY A 188 15.30 3.88 21.36
CA GLY A 188 15.35 4.07 19.91
C GLY A 188 14.00 3.89 19.28
N VAL A 189 13.96 4.16 17.98
CA VAL A 189 12.78 3.91 17.13
C VAL A 189 13.23 3.33 15.79
N PHE A 190 12.37 2.51 15.17
CA PHE A 190 12.55 2.08 13.79
C PHE A 190 11.35 2.54 12.96
N LEU A 191 11.56 3.55 12.14
CA LEU A 191 10.49 4.31 11.50
C LEU A 191 10.78 4.58 10.02
N PRO A 192 9.72 4.72 9.19
CA PRO A 192 9.86 5.21 7.83
C PRO A 192 10.16 6.72 7.81
N HIS A 193 10.84 7.16 6.75
CA HIS A 193 11.00 8.58 6.48
C HIS A 193 9.64 9.27 6.21
N PRO A 194 9.46 10.54 6.69
CA PRO A 194 10.50 11.48 7.17
C PRO A 194 10.79 11.41 8.68
N SER A 195 10.21 10.50 9.46
CA SER A 195 10.36 10.52 10.93
C SER A 195 11.82 10.48 11.43
N PRO A 196 12.75 9.68 10.86
CA PRO A 196 14.16 9.74 11.22
C PRO A 196 14.75 11.13 11.02
N ALA A 197 14.49 11.76 9.90
CA ALA A 197 14.99 13.11 9.60
C ALA A 197 14.47 14.17 10.59
N ILE A 198 13.21 14.06 11.03
CA ILE A 198 12.65 14.95 12.07
C ILE A 198 13.45 14.81 13.36
N ILE A 199 13.67 13.57 13.82
CA ILE A 199 14.39 13.29 15.08
C ILE A 199 15.83 13.82 15.02
N GLU A 200 16.52 13.63 13.90
CA GLU A 200 17.90 14.09 13.71
C GLU A 200 17.98 15.62 13.68
N LEU A 201 17.14 16.28 12.90
CA LEU A 201 17.15 17.75 12.79
C LEU A 201 16.73 18.44 14.09
N GLU A 202 15.89 17.81 14.90
CA GLU A 202 15.58 18.27 16.26
C GLU A 202 16.70 18.00 17.26
N GLY A 203 17.77 17.30 16.85
CA GLY A 203 18.89 16.94 17.73
C GLY A 203 18.47 15.99 18.85
N LYS A 204 17.51 15.08 18.59
CA LYS A 204 16.98 14.13 19.60
C LYS A 204 17.52 12.72 19.46
N GLY A 205 18.09 12.39 18.31
CA GLY A 205 18.66 11.08 18.02
C GLY A 205 19.48 11.09 16.75
N GLU A 206 20.06 9.94 16.44
CA GLU A 206 20.90 9.70 15.26
C GLU A 206 20.50 8.39 14.61
N SER A 207 20.38 8.37 13.27
CA SER A 207 20.16 7.16 12.49
C SER A 207 21.40 6.28 12.54
N VAL A 208 21.25 5.04 12.99
CA VAL A 208 22.36 4.11 13.21
C VAL A 208 22.40 2.95 12.23
N VAL A 209 21.24 2.55 11.68
CA VAL A 209 21.13 1.50 10.66
C VAL A 209 19.94 1.83 9.73
N ALA A 210 20.20 1.92 8.44
CA ALA A 210 19.15 2.02 7.43
C ALA A 210 18.53 0.64 7.12
N SER A 211 17.27 0.62 6.74
CA SER A 211 16.54 -0.64 6.50
C SER A 211 17.11 -1.48 5.36
N GLY A 212 17.70 -0.86 4.36
CA GLY A 212 18.42 -1.57 3.29
C GLY A 212 19.73 -2.22 3.73
N GLN A 213 20.29 -1.82 4.89
CA GLN A 213 21.39 -2.54 5.53
C GLN A 213 20.87 -3.75 6.32
N MET A 214 19.64 -3.66 6.84
CA MET A 214 18.99 -4.79 7.51
C MET A 214 18.53 -5.85 6.49
N TRP A 215 17.93 -5.42 5.40
CA TRP A 215 17.43 -6.27 4.33
C TRP A 215 17.50 -5.52 2.97
N PRO A 216 18.54 -5.75 2.18
CA PRO A 216 18.74 -5.03 0.92
C PRO A 216 17.58 -5.21 -0.07
N TYR A 217 17.11 -4.12 -0.64
CA TYR A 217 16.06 -4.04 -1.65
C TYR A 217 14.70 -4.62 -1.20
N HIS A 218 14.44 -4.68 0.09
CA HIS A 218 13.15 -5.17 0.58
C HIS A 218 11.99 -4.29 0.09
N ALA A 219 10.86 -4.94 -0.22
CA ALA A 219 9.62 -4.25 -0.52
C ALA A 219 9.21 -3.39 0.68
N CYS A 220 8.89 -2.11 0.46
CA CYS A 220 8.36 -1.28 1.55
C CYS A 220 6.90 -0.93 1.32
N CYS A 221 6.55 -0.19 0.25
CA CYS A 221 5.17 0.12 -0.07
C CYS A 221 4.81 -0.37 -1.47
N SER A 222 3.54 -0.74 -1.63
CA SER A 222 2.96 -1.25 -2.87
C SER A 222 1.64 -0.55 -3.17
N LEU A 223 1.23 -0.57 -4.45
CA LEU A 223 -0.10 -0.20 -4.90
C LEU A 223 -0.97 -1.46 -4.89
N VAL A 224 -2.00 -1.44 -4.07
CA VAL A 224 -3.00 -2.51 -3.94
C VAL A 224 -4.29 -2.07 -4.59
N VAL A 225 -4.92 -2.96 -5.36
CA VAL A 225 -6.20 -2.72 -6.03
C VAL A 225 -7.21 -3.76 -5.60
N SER A 226 -8.46 -3.34 -5.34
CA SER A 226 -9.54 -4.24 -4.96
C SER A 226 -9.89 -5.20 -6.12
N GLY A 227 -10.19 -6.47 -5.79
CA GLY A 227 -10.59 -7.48 -6.76
C GLY A 227 -11.86 -7.08 -7.53
N LYS A 228 -12.76 -6.38 -6.85
CA LYS A 228 -13.94 -5.80 -7.49
C LYS A 228 -13.56 -4.86 -8.63
N LEU A 229 -12.65 -3.91 -8.40
CA LEU A 229 -12.23 -2.94 -9.42
C LEU A 229 -11.52 -3.64 -10.58
N MET A 230 -10.61 -4.59 -10.28
CA MET A 230 -9.89 -5.37 -11.29
C MET A 230 -10.84 -6.16 -12.19
N LYS A 231 -11.89 -6.73 -11.62
CA LYS A 231 -12.89 -7.54 -12.35
C LYS A 231 -13.87 -6.70 -13.17
N GLU A 232 -14.35 -5.61 -12.58
CA GLU A 232 -15.42 -4.80 -13.21
C GLU A 232 -14.87 -3.77 -14.21
N GLN A 233 -13.65 -3.28 -14.00
CA GLN A 233 -13.05 -2.20 -14.80
C GLN A 233 -11.54 -2.42 -15.04
N PRO A 234 -11.14 -3.51 -15.71
CA PRO A 234 -9.73 -3.80 -15.94
C PRO A 234 -8.99 -2.70 -16.71
N ASP A 235 -9.64 -2.06 -17.69
CA ASP A 235 -9.04 -0.95 -18.45
C ASP A 235 -8.75 0.27 -17.56
N LEU A 236 -9.60 0.53 -16.56
CA LEU A 236 -9.35 1.58 -15.57
C LEU A 236 -8.14 1.22 -14.71
N VAL A 237 -7.99 -0.05 -14.30
CA VAL A 237 -6.82 -0.51 -13.52
C VAL A 237 -5.54 -0.34 -14.32
N GLU A 238 -5.51 -0.66 -15.61
CA GLU A 238 -4.36 -0.39 -16.46
C GLU A 238 -4.03 1.12 -16.51
N GLN A 239 -5.04 1.97 -16.61
CA GLN A 239 -4.81 3.42 -16.59
C GLN A 239 -4.33 3.90 -15.22
N LEU A 240 -4.84 3.36 -14.11
CA LEU A 240 -4.34 3.65 -12.75
C LEU A 240 -2.85 3.35 -12.64
N ILE A 241 -2.42 2.21 -13.17
CA ILE A 241 -0.99 1.82 -13.16
C ILE A 241 -0.17 2.76 -14.04
N LYS A 242 -0.65 3.16 -15.22
CA LYS A 242 0.02 4.15 -16.07
C LYS A 242 0.20 5.48 -15.36
N THR A 243 -0.84 5.96 -14.68
CA THR A 243 -0.80 7.20 -13.89
C THR A 243 0.16 7.09 -12.71
N HIS A 244 0.20 5.96 -12.02
CA HIS A 244 1.16 5.69 -10.96
C HIS A 244 2.61 5.69 -11.47
N ILE A 245 2.88 5.03 -12.62
CA ILE A 245 4.20 5.05 -13.28
C ILE A 245 4.58 6.50 -13.62
N ARG A 246 3.69 7.25 -14.27
CA ARG A 246 3.89 8.67 -14.60
C ARG A 246 4.24 9.50 -13.36
N ALA A 247 3.54 9.30 -12.26
CA ALA A 247 3.80 10.01 -11.01
C ALA A 247 5.14 9.60 -10.38
N THR A 248 5.46 8.32 -10.39
CA THR A 248 6.75 7.81 -9.90
C THR A 248 7.93 8.35 -10.70
N ASP A 249 7.82 8.36 -12.03
CA ASP A 249 8.84 8.91 -12.92
C ASP A 249 8.99 10.42 -12.70
N TYR A 250 7.87 11.12 -12.48
CA TYR A 250 7.89 12.56 -12.16
C TYR A 250 8.61 12.83 -10.85
N VAL A 251 8.34 12.08 -9.77
CA VAL A 251 9.01 12.21 -8.49
C VAL A 251 10.52 12.00 -8.63
N ASN A 252 10.92 10.96 -9.34
CA ASN A 252 12.34 10.66 -9.57
C ASN A 252 13.06 11.76 -10.37
N ALA A 253 12.36 12.38 -11.33
CA ALA A 253 12.91 13.47 -12.14
C ALA A 253 12.89 14.84 -11.45
N ASN A 254 11.97 15.05 -10.47
CA ASN A 254 11.71 16.34 -9.83
C ASN A 254 11.61 16.21 -8.30
N PRO A 255 12.64 15.68 -7.61
CA PRO A 255 12.56 15.40 -6.17
C PRO A 255 12.32 16.64 -5.31
N GLU A 256 12.83 17.82 -5.70
CA GLU A 256 12.60 19.06 -4.97
C GLU A 256 11.14 19.53 -5.08
N GLU A 257 10.49 19.37 -6.24
CA GLU A 257 9.07 19.70 -6.38
C GLU A 257 8.20 18.70 -5.64
N ALA A 258 8.57 17.42 -5.68
CA ALA A 258 7.92 16.38 -4.90
C ALA A 258 7.99 16.67 -3.40
N ALA A 259 9.16 17.12 -2.91
CA ALA A 259 9.32 17.57 -1.52
C ALA A 259 8.37 18.71 -1.16
N ARG A 260 8.24 19.71 -2.03
CA ARG A 260 7.30 20.85 -1.83
C ARG A 260 5.85 20.39 -1.80
N ILE A 261 5.46 19.48 -2.68
CA ILE A 261 4.10 18.93 -2.72
C ILE A 261 3.82 18.18 -1.40
N TYR A 262 4.75 17.33 -0.97
CA TYR A 262 4.64 16.62 0.29
C TYR A 262 4.52 17.58 1.49
N ALA A 263 5.43 18.54 1.60
CA ALA A 263 5.43 19.54 2.67
C ALA A 263 4.12 20.33 2.75
N ASN A 264 3.61 20.76 1.60
CA ASN A 264 2.32 21.48 1.52
C ASN A 264 1.13 20.62 1.94
N LYS A 265 1.12 19.33 1.55
CA LYS A 265 0.02 18.41 1.86
C LYS A 265 0.00 18.03 3.34
N THR A 266 1.16 17.80 3.93
CA THR A 266 1.30 17.27 5.30
C THR A 266 1.53 18.36 6.36
N GLY A 267 1.85 19.58 5.95
CA GLY A 267 2.26 20.65 6.87
C GLY A 267 3.67 20.47 7.45
N GLN A 268 4.45 19.54 6.94
CA GLN A 268 5.84 19.31 7.36
C GLN A 268 6.74 20.45 6.87
N ASP A 269 7.80 20.74 7.63
CA ASP A 269 8.80 21.72 7.19
C ASP A 269 9.53 21.22 5.93
N LEU A 270 9.61 22.09 4.90
CA LEU A 270 10.19 21.72 3.62
C LEU A 270 11.65 21.27 3.74
N LYS A 271 12.46 21.94 4.57
CA LYS A 271 13.87 21.57 4.76
C LYS A 271 14.01 20.18 5.37
N THR A 272 13.09 19.83 6.27
CA THR A 272 13.02 18.49 6.86
C THR A 272 12.70 17.42 5.81
N VAL A 273 11.76 17.72 4.91
CA VAL A 273 11.40 16.80 3.82
C VAL A 273 12.54 16.65 2.82
N GLU A 274 13.18 17.76 2.42
CA GLU A 274 14.36 17.74 1.52
C GLU A 274 15.52 16.96 2.13
N TYR A 275 15.80 17.17 3.43
CA TYR A 275 16.82 16.42 4.16
C TYR A 275 16.48 14.93 4.20
N SER A 276 15.23 14.59 4.51
CA SER A 276 14.73 13.21 4.52
C SER A 276 14.96 12.50 3.18
N ILE A 277 14.52 13.11 2.07
CA ILE A 277 14.68 12.55 0.72
C ILE A 277 16.15 12.41 0.32
N LYS A 278 17.00 13.32 0.78
CA LYS A 278 18.45 13.29 0.49
C LYS A 278 19.20 12.21 1.25
N THR A 279 18.78 11.91 2.48
CA THR A 279 19.53 11.04 3.40
C THR A 279 19.03 9.62 3.47
N TRP A 280 17.77 9.36 3.09
CA TRP A 280 17.20 8.02 3.14
C TRP A 280 17.84 7.06 2.13
N ASP A 281 17.78 5.77 2.40
CA ASP A 281 18.23 4.71 1.49
C ASP A 281 17.10 4.18 0.57
N GLY A 282 15.92 4.81 0.65
CA GLY A 282 14.74 4.44 -0.12
C GLY A 282 14.83 4.81 -1.61
N ARG A 283 14.02 4.15 -2.42
CA ARG A 283 13.84 4.47 -3.84
C ARG A 283 12.39 4.35 -4.23
N TRP A 284 11.88 5.31 -4.97
CA TRP A 284 10.58 5.21 -5.61
C TRP A 284 10.67 4.35 -6.86
N VAL A 285 9.81 3.36 -6.93
CA VAL A 285 9.82 2.35 -7.99
C VAL A 285 8.38 1.99 -8.32
N SER A 286 8.13 1.57 -9.57
CA SER A 286 6.78 1.15 -9.99
C SER A 286 6.70 -0.33 -10.38
N ASN A 287 7.85 -0.97 -10.67
CA ASN A 287 7.89 -2.36 -11.12
C ASN A 287 7.61 -3.35 -9.97
N PRO A 288 6.48 -4.08 -9.98
CA PRO A 288 6.12 -5.01 -8.90
C PRO A 288 7.06 -6.22 -8.80
N HIS A 289 7.68 -6.64 -9.90
CA HIS A 289 8.55 -7.82 -9.93
C HIS A 289 9.73 -7.72 -8.96
N ILE A 290 10.24 -6.51 -8.71
CA ILE A 290 11.35 -6.32 -7.76
C ILE A 290 10.95 -6.55 -6.31
N GLN A 291 9.64 -6.51 -6.00
CA GLN A 291 9.11 -6.69 -4.65
C GLN A 291 8.72 -8.14 -4.35
N ILE A 292 8.46 -8.96 -5.37
CA ILE A 292 7.98 -10.34 -5.21
C ILE A 292 8.84 -11.15 -4.24
N PRO A 293 10.18 -11.22 -4.37
CA PRO A 293 10.98 -12.09 -3.50
C PRO A 293 10.85 -11.75 -2.02
N SER A 294 10.92 -10.47 -1.66
CA SER A 294 10.80 -10.06 -0.26
C SER A 294 9.36 -10.16 0.26
N THR A 295 8.36 -9.94 -0.60
CA THR A 295 6.94 -10.05 -0.20
C THR A 295 6.53 -11.49 0.08
N VAL A 296 7.00 -12.44 -0.72
CA VAL A 296 6.79 -13.87 -0.45
C VAL A 296 7.47 -14.29 0.85
N GLU A 297 8.66 -13.76 1.13
CA GLU A 297 9.34 -14.02 2.41
C GLU A 297 8.58 -13.35 3.59
N TYR A 298 7.97 -12.17 3.39
CA TYR A 298 7.06 -11.58 4.41
C TYR A 298 5.88 -12.50 4.70
N ALA A 299 5.26 -13.07 3.68
CA ALA A 299 4.12 -13.99 3.88
C ALA A 299 4.52 -15.22 4.71
N LYS A 300 5.71 -15.75 4.49
CA LYS A 300 6.26 -16.85 5.28
C LYS A 300 6.56 -16.43 6.73
N ILE A 301 7.15 -15.25 6.92
CA ILE A 301 7.42 -14.69 8.26
C ILE A 301 6.11 -14.43 9.00
N ASP A 302 5.10 -13.84 8.36
CA ASP A 302 3.78 -13.60 8.94
C ASP A 302 3.11 -14.90 9.40
N TYR A 303 3.25 -15.96 8.60
CA TYR A 303 2.76 -17.29 8.98
C TYR A 303 3.53 -17.85 10.19
N GLN A 304 4.86 -17.75 10.20
CA GLN A 304 5.70 -18.21 11.31
C GLN A 304 5.44 -17.43 12.61
N MET A 305 5.12 -16.14 12.50
CA MET A 305 4.76 -15.29 13.63
C MET A 305 3.28 -15.40 14.05
N ASN A 306 2.50 -16.25 13.40
CA ASN A 306 1.05 -16.41 13.60
C ASN A 306 0.25 -15.13 13.32
N TYR A 307 0.72 -14.27 12.41
CA TYR A 307 -0.03 -13.12 11.93
C TYR A 307 -1.04 -13.52 10.84
N THR A 308 -0.77 -14.63 10.14
CA THR A 308 -1.68 -15.26 9.17
C THR A 308 -1.95 -16.71 9.52
N GLN A 309 -3.11 -17.23 9.07
CA GLN A 309 -3.49 -18.64 9.32
C GLN A 309 -2.92 -19.60 8.28
N LYS A 310 -2.49 -19.08 7.12
CA LYS A 310 -1.84 -19.84 6.04
C LYS A 310 -0.72 -19.00 5.45
N GLU A 311 0.29 -19.68 4.93
CA GLU A 311 1.32 -19.05 4.10
C GLU A 311 0.71 -18.72 2.74
N LEU A 312 0.84 -17.46 2.31
CA LEU A 312 0.34 -17.00 1.01
C LEU A 312 1.44 -17.08 -0.03
N THR A 313 1.05 -17.44 -1.27
CA THR A 313 1.95 -17.53 -2.42
C THR A 313 2.00 -16.21 -3.19
N GLU A 314 2.89 -16.14 -4.19
CA GLU A 314 2.94 -15.02 -5.12
C GLU A 314 1.58 -14.79 -5.78
N GLU A 315 0.95 -15.85 -6.27
CA GLU A 315 -0.35 -15.79 -6.96
C GLU A 315 -1.49 -15.33 -6.03
N ASP A 316 -1.39 -15.63 -4.72
CA ASP A 316 -2.34 -15.09 -3.74
C ASP A 316 -2.20 -13.57 -3.61
N LEU A 317 -0.99 -13.03 -3.73
CA LEU A 317 -0.65 -11.65 -3.39
C LEU A 317 -0.59 -10.70 -4.58
N PHE A 318 -0.08 -11.15 -5.74
CA PHE A 318 0.19 -10.29 -6.89
C PHE A 318 -0.73 -10.58 -8.07
N ASP A 319 -1.00 -9.53 -8.85
CA ASP A 319 -1.41 -9.62 -10.24
C ASP A 319 -0.55 -8.63 -11.06
N THR A 320 0.60 -9.13 -11.54
CA THR A 320 1.54 -8.33 -12.33
C THR A 320 1.12 -8.17 -13.78
N SER A 321 0.12 -8.93 -14.24
CA SER A 321 -0.32 -8.94 -15.63
C SER A 321 -0.77 -7.56 -16.12
N PHE A 322 -1.39 -6.76 -15.24
CA PHE A 322 -1.76 -5.37 -15.54
C PHE A 322 -0.54 -4.49 -15.78
N TYR A 323 0.49 -4.61 -14.93
CA TYR A 323 1.73 -3.85 -15.10
C TYR A 323 2.46 -4.26 -16.38
N ASP A 324 2.58 -5.55 -16.65
CA ASP A 324 3.27 -6.09 -17.80
C ASP A 324 2.61 -5.63 -19.10
N LYS A 325 1.28 -5.64 -19.14
CA LYS A 325 0.51 -5.13 -20.29
C LYS A 325 0.70 -3.63 -20.52
N VAL A 326 0.86 -2.86 -19.46
CA VAL A 326 1.13 -1.41 -19.54
C VAL A 326 2.54 -1.11 -20.04
N LYS A 327 3.51 -1.99 -19.78
CA LYS A 327 4.93 -1.83 -20.15
C LYS A 327 5.29 -2.50 -21.47
N ALA A 328 4.41 -3.35 -22.04
CA ALA A 328 4.58 -3.99 -23.36
C ALA A 328 4.41 -2.99 -24.50
#